data_0e4274a894660675d7e9bb574afbfb47
#
_entry.id   0e4274a894660675d7e9bb574afbfb47
#
_cell.length_a   1.000
_cell.length_b   1.000
_cell.length_c   1.000
_cell.angle_alpha   90.00
_cell.angle_beta   90.00
_cell.angle_gamma   90.00
#
_symmetry.space_group_name_H-M   'P 1'
#
loop_
_entity.id
_entity.type
_entity.pdbx_description
1 polymer ?
#
loop_
_entity_poly.entity_id
_entity_poly.type
_entity_poly.pdbx_seq_one_letter_code
_entity_poly.pdbx_strand_id
1 'polypeptide(L)'
;DDSGDSARELATTVETLSERLGQVELQATLSAPEDISGAFLSVQAGEGGADASDFAGMLLRMYQRWAESNGFKSELLDMSEGEAGIRSATLAIRGDYAYGLLRGEVGVHRLIRISPFDSAGRRQTSFAAIDLIPEVDDNVDIAIDWDKDVREDVFCASGAGGQHVNKTSSAIRLTHLPTNTVVQCQNERSQHKNRAFARKMLAARLYQLEIERRDAEVSAKRGEKTKIGFGGGTIRTYELNPTQRVKDHRTMCVSNSPARVFDGDLKAFLDAYLRDRIGKPEA
;
A
#
# COMPACT_ATOMS: atom_id res chain seq x y z
N ASP A 1 39.27 10.28 34.99
CA ASP A 1 38.62 10.06 33.65
C ASP A 1 37.33 9.23 33.70
N ASP A 2 36.99 8.65 34.86
CA ASP A 2 35.78 7.86 35.07
C ASP A 2 34.45 8.65 34.89
N SER A 3 34.47 9.98 35.08
CA SER A 3 33.27 10.83 34.93
C SER A 3 32.89 11.09 33.45
N GLY A 4 33.84 11.00 32.54
CA GLY A 4 33.60 11.19 31.10
C GLY A 4 32.94 9.99 30.45
N ASP A 5 33.29 8.79 30.86
CA ASP A 5 32.74 7.55 30.33
C ASP A 5 31.31 7.32 30.87
N SER A 6 31.08 7.59 32.16
CA SER A 6 29.74 7.54 32.75
C SER A 6 28.77 8.56 32.12
N ALA A 7 29.24 9.76 31.78
CA ALA A 7 28.42 10.76 31.07
C ALA A 7 28.07 10.33 29.64
N ARG A 8 29.00 9.67 28.93
CA ARG A 8 28.72 9.11 27.58
C ARG A 8 27.73 7.95 27.64
N GLU A 9 27.90 7.04 28.60
CA GLU A 9 26.99 5.92 28.83
C GLU A 9 25.57 6.40 29.15
N LEU A 10 25.46 7.45 29.96
CA LEU A 10 24.19 8.08 30.30
C LEU A 10 23.53 8.73 29.07
N ALA A 11 24.31 9.45 28.26
CA ALA A 11 23.81 10.06 27.00
C ALA A 11 23.29 8.99 26.04
N THR A 12 24.03 7.89 25.82
CA THR A 12 23.63 6.78 24.97
C THR A 12 22.36 6.09 25.50
N THR A 13 22.27 5.92 26.82
CA THR A 13 21.08 5.32 27.45
C THR A 13 19.84 6.21 27.29
N VAL A 14 19.98 7.52 27.51
CA VAL A 14 18.91 8.50 27.31
C VAL A 14 18.44 8.51 25.85
N GLU A 15 19.35 8.48 24.89
CA GLU A 15 19.02 8.43 23.45
C GLU A 15 18.27 7.15 23.11
N THR A 16 18.74 5.99 23.59
CA THR A 16 18.06 4.70 23.39
C THR A 16 16.67 4.66 24.03
N LEU A 17 16.52 5.22 25.23
CA LEU A 17 15.23 5.32 25.92
C LEU A 17 14.26 6.27 25.18
N SER A 18 14.77 7.40 24.70
CA SER A 18 13.98 8.36 23.90
C SER A 18 13.49 7.73 22.60
N GLU A 19 14.33 6.97 21.90
CA GLU A 19 13.93 6.23 20.70
C GLU A 19 12.86 5.17 21.01
N ARG A 20 13.04 4.39 22.09
CA ARG A 20 12.06 3.39 22.52
C ARG A 20 10.74 4.03 22.94
N LEU A 21 10.78 5.14 23.65
CA LEU A 21 9.57 5.89 24.01
C LEU A 21 8.82 6.35 22.78
N GLY A 22 9.53 6.94 21.80
CA GLY A 22 8.93 7.34 20.52
C GLY A 22 8.31 6.18 19.74
N GLN A 23 8.91 4.98 19.80
CA GLN A 23 8.32 3.77 19.19
C GLN A 23 7.04 3.34 19.92
N VAL A 24 7.03 3.35 21.26
CA VAL A 24 5.84 3.00 22.05
C VAL A 24 4.71 4.02 21.82
N GLU A 25 5.04 5.31 21.75
CA GLU A 25 4.06 6.36 21.43
C GLU A 25 3.45 6.14 20.04
N LEU A 26 4.25 5.81 19.03
CA LEU A 26 3.76 5.48 17.70
C LEU A 26 2.89 4.22 17.69
N GLN A 27 3.29 3.17 18.41
CA GLN A 27 2.49 1.97 18.55
C GLN A 27 1.16 2.24 19.27
N ALA A 28 1.14 3.14 20.24
CA ALA A 28 -0.10 3.55 20.91
C ALA A 28 -1.09 4.28 19.99
N THR A 29 -0.63 4.82 18.84
CA THR A 29 -1.52 5.40 17.81
C THR A 29 -2.15 4.34 16.92
N LEU A 30 -1.60 3.11 16.90
CA LEU A 30 -2.10 1.97 16.15
C LEU A 30 -3.08 1.18 17.01
N SER A 31 -4.22 1.80 17.30
CA SER A 31 -5.22 1.28 18.26
C SER A 31 -6.43 0.61 17.60
N ALA A 32 -6.60 0.76 16.29
CA ALA A 32 -7.67 0.08 15.57
C ALA A 32 -7.40 -1.44 15.49
N PRO A 33 -8.45 -2.28 15.60
CA PRO A 33 -8.29 -3.74 15.53
C PRO A 33 -7.56 -4.21 14.26
N GLU A 34 -7.73 -3.47 13.17
CA GLU A 34 -7.14 -3.76 11.86
C GLU A 34 -5.65 -3.38 11.79
N ASP A 35 -5.21 -2.43 12.63
CA ASP A 35 -3.83 -1.92 12.56
C ASP A 35 -2.78 -3.00 12.78
N ILE A 36 -3.09 -4.04 13.56
CA ILE A 36 -2.18 -5.16 13.87
C ILE A 36 -2.02 -6.12 12.69
N SER A 37 -2.91 -6.07 11.72
CA SER A 37 -2.95 -7.02 10.61
C SER A 37 -1.83 -6.80 9.59
N GLY A 38 -1.56 -7.83 8.79
CA GLY A 38 -0.89 -7.71 7.51
C GLY A 38 -1.68 -6.82 6.55
N ALA A 39 -1.12 -6.51 5.40
CA ALA A 39 -1.73 -5.62 4.42
C ALA A 39 -1.68 -6.17 3.01
N PHE A 40 -2.73 -5.94 2.23
CA PHE A 40 -2.70 -6.02 0.78
C PHE A 40 -2.57 -4.60 0.21
N LEU A 41 -1.40 -4.30 -0.34
CA LEU A 41 -1.10 -3.01 -0.94
C LEU A 41 -1.25 -3.12 -2.46
N SER A 42 -2.15 -2.31 -3.02
CA SER A 42 -2.37 -2.25 -4.47
C SER A 42 -1.80 -0.95 -5.02
N VAL A 43 -0.99 -1.07 -6.07
CA VAL A 43 -0.43 0.05 -6.84
C VAL A 43 -1.12 0.08 -8.18
N GLN A 44 -1.64 1.23 -8.59
CA GLN A 44 -2.28 1.41 -9.88
C GLN A 44 -1.71 2.62 -10.61
N ALA A 45 -1.28 2.43 -11.86
CA ALA A 45 -0.87 3.53 -12.72
C ALA A 45 -2.08 4.43 -13.04
N GLY A 46 -1.89 5.73 -12.92
CA GLY A 46 -2.88 6.75 -13.23
C GLY A 46 -2.63 7.40 -14.59
N GLU A 47 -2.94 8.69 -14.68
CA GLU A 47 -2.67 9.48 -15.88
C GLU A 47 -1.16 9.68 -16.10
N GLY A 48 -0.70 9.56 -17.36
CA GLY A 48 0.71 9.76 -17.75
C GLY A 48 1.28 8.67 -18.68
N GLY A 49 0.45 7.70 -19.14
CA GLY A 49 0.88 6.67 -20.12
C GLY A 49 2.08 5.85 -19.65
N ALA A 50 3.13 5.76 -20.48
CA ALA A 50 4.37 5.03 -20.18
C ALA A 50 5.06 5.49 -18.90
N ASP A 51 5.10 6.81 -18.65
CA ASP A 51 5.69 7.39 -17.44
C ASP A 51 4.91 6.99 -16.16
N ALA A 52 3.58 6.90 -16.23
CA ALA A 52 2.76 6.47 -15.10
C ALA A 52 2.95 4.97 -14.80
N SER A 53 3.07 4.15 -15.86
CA SER A 53 3.35 2.71 -15.71
C SER A 53 4.72 2.43 -15.10
N ASP A 54 5.74 3.18 -15.51
CA ASP A 54 7.08 3.09 -14.90
C ASP A 54 7.07 3.58 -13.44
N PHE A 55 6.38 4.70 -13.16
CA PHE A 55 6.24 5.21 -11.80
C PHE A 55 5.55 4.23 -10.86
N ALA A 56 4.50 3.56 -11.31
CA ALA A 56 3.85 2.49 -10.55
C ALA A 56 4.83 1.35 -10.23
N GLY A 57 5.70 0.98 -11.18
CA GLY A 57 6.79 0.02 -10.96
C GLY A 57 7.83 0.50 -9.94
N MET A 58 8.16 1.79 -9.95
CA MET A 58 9.05 2.40 -8.95
C MET A 58 8.43 2.34 -7.54
N LEU A 59 7.14 2.66 -7.40
CA LEU A 59 6.42 2.59 -6.12
C LEU A 59 6.31 1.14 -5.61
N LEU A 60 5.98 0.19 -6.47
CA LEU A 60 5.95 -1.23 -6.10
C LEU A 60 7.28 -1.67 -5.49
N ARG A 61 8.39 -1.36 -6.17
CA ARG A 61 9.74 -1.69 -5.70
C ARG A 61 10.08 -0.97 -4.39
N MET A 62 9.65 0.27 -4.23
CA MET A 62 9.83 1.05 -3.00
C MET A 62 9.19 0.36 -1.81
N TYR A 63 7.94 -0.11 -1.94
CA TYR A 63 7.26 -0.82 -0.85
C TYR A 63 7.81 -2.22 -0.59
N GLN A 64 8.28 -2.93 -1.62
CA GLN A 64 8.99 -4.20 -1.43
C GLN A 64 10.25 -4.01 -0.59
N ARG A 65 11.08 -3.02 -0.94
CA ARG A 65 12.31 -2.70 -0.19
C ARG A 65 12.03 -2.21 1.23
N TRP A 66 10.97 -1.41 1.39
CA TRP A 66 10.53 -1.00 2.71
C TRP A 66 10.14 -2.22 3.56
N ALA A 67 9.37 -3.16 3.01
CA ALA A 67 8.98 -4.38 3.70
C ALA A 67 10.20 -5.22 4.10
N GLU A 68 11.14 -5.46 3.18
CA GLU A 68 12.38 -6.18 3.45
C GLU A 68 13.21 -5.52 4.56
N SER A 69 13.39 -4.19 4.49
CA SER A 69 14.19 -3.42 5.46
C SER A 69 13.59 -3.42 6.86
N ASN A 70 12.27 -3.59 6.98
CA ASN A 70 11.57 -3.63 8.27
C ASN A 70 11.23 -5.06 8.72
N GLY A 71 11.75 -6.09 8.05
CA GLY A 71 11.58 -7.49 8.44
C GLY A 71 10.20 -8.08 8.11
N PHE A 72 9.40 -7.39 7.28
CA PHE A 72 8.14 -7.91 6.79
C PHE A 72 8.35 -8.91 5.65
N LYS A 73 7.48 -9.91 5.57
CA LYS A 73 7.43 -10.79 4.40
C LYS A 73 6.56 -10.15 3.33
N SER A 74 7.11 -9.96 2.13
CA SER A 74 6.36 -9.44 1.00
C SER A 74 6.21 -10.49 -0.09
N GLU A 75 5.01 -10.58 -0.67
CA GLU A 75 4.67 -11.53 -1.74
C GLU A 75 3.85 -10.81 -2.81
N LEU A 76 4.30 -10.87 -4.06
CA LEU A 76 3.56 -10.32 -5.18
C LEU A 76 2.42 -11.29 -5.56
N LEU A 77 1.18 -10.85 -5.38
CA LEU A 77 -0.02 -11.67 -5.63
C LEU A 77 -0.54 -11.56 -7.05
N ASP A 78 -0.51 -10.35 -7.59
CA ASP A 78 -0.99 -10.06 -8.95
C ASP A 78 -0.19 -8.92 -9.56
N MET A 79 0.01 -8.97 -10.88
CA MET A 79 0.65 -7.91 -11.64
C MET A 79 0.11 -7.90 -13.07
N SER A 80 -0.30 -6.73 -13.51
CA SER A 80 -0.70 -6.47 -14.90
C SER A 80 0.32 -5.55 -15.54
N GLU A 81 0.84 -5.96 -16.70
CA GLU A 81 1.82 -5.17 -17.46
C GLU A 81 1.17 -3.91 -18.04
N GLY A 82 1.92 -2.82 -18.02
CA GLY A 82 1.62 -1.55 -18.65
C GLY A 82 2.51 -1.29 -19.86
N GLU A 83 2.42 -0.09 -20.41
CA GLU A 83 3.14 0.29 -21.63
C GLU A 83 4.67 0.31 -21.46
N ALA A 84 5.17 0.73 -20.28
CA ALA A 84 6.60 0.80 -19.97
C ALA A 84 6.89 0.41 -18.51
N GLY A 85 6.10 -0.48 -17.94
CA GLY A 85 6.18 -0.89 -16.54
C GLY A 85 4.95 -1.68 -16.15
N ILE A 86 4.30 -1.32 -15.06
CA ILE A 86 3.09 -2.00 -14.58
C ILE A 86 1.86 -1.09 -14.70
N ARG A 87 0.73 -1.70 -15.06
CA ARG A 87 -0.58 -1.04 -14.97
C ARG A 87 -1.13 -1.10 -13.56
N SER A 88 -1.06 -2.28 -12.96
CA SER A 88 -1.45 -2.51 -11.57
C SER A 88 -0.67 -3.66 -10.99
N ALA A 89 -0.46 -3.64 -9.68
CA ALA A 89 0.10 -4.77 -8.94
C ALA A 89 -0.49 -4.80 -7.53
N THR A 90 -0.58 -6.00 -6.95
CA THR A 90 -0.99 -6.21 -5.57
C THR A 90 0.10 -6.96 -4.83
N LEU A 91 0.58 -6.37 -3.74
CA LEU A 91 1.62 -6.90 -2.86
C LEU A 91 0.98 -7.27 -1.52
N ALA A 92 1.12 -8.52 -1.09
CA ALA A 92 0.83 -8.89 0.29
C ALA A 92 2.05 -8.57 1.16
N ILE A 93 1.85 -7.85 2.25
CA ILE A 93 2.89 -7.50 3.22
C ILE A 93 2.45 -8.08 4.56
N ARG A 94 3.17 -9.11 5.05
CA ARG A 94 2.79 -9.85 6.25
C ARG A 94 3.75 -9.55 7.38
N GLY A 95 3.18 -9.24 8.53
CA GLY A 95 3.85 -8.95 9.78
C GLY A 95 3.00 -8.04 10.64
N ASP A 96 3.33 -7.97 11.92
CA ASP A 96 2.55 -7.21 12.89
C ASP A 96 2.58 -5.71 12.58
N TYR A 97 1.41 -5.09 12.56
CA TYR A 97 1.21 -3.67 12.28
C TYR A 97 1.56 -3.20 10.85
N ALA A 98 1.70 -4.12 9.88
CA ALA A 98 2.00 -3.72 8.50
C ALA A 98 0.92 -2.80 7.92
N TYR A 99 -0.35 -3.12 8.16
CA TYR A 99 -1.48 -2.28 7.75
C TYR A 99 -1.47 -0.92 8.43
N GLY A 100 -1.38 -0.89 9.76
CA GLY A 100 -1.41 0.35 10.54
C GLY A 100 -0.29 1.32 10.15
N LEU A 101 0.92 0.80 9.90
CA LEU A 101 2.06 1.60 9.46
C LEU A 101 1.86 2.19 8.05
N LEU A 102 1.28 1.41 7.13
CA LEU A 102 1.13 1.80 5.72
C LEU A 102 -0.17 2.53 5.41
N ARG A 103 -1.14 2.59 6.31
CA ARG A 103 -2.45 3.22 6.04
C ARG A 103 -2.35 4.67 5.61
N GLY A 104 -1.27 5.34 6.01
CA GLY A 104 -0.94 6.68 5.57
C GLY A 104 -0.49 6.81 4.11
N GLU A 105 -0.20 5.71 3.44
CA GLU A 105 0.24 5.72 2.04
C GLU A 105 -0.90 5.68 1.02
N VAL A 106 -2.14 5.47 1.50
CA VAL A 106 -3.33 5.43 0.64
C VAL A 106 -3.59 6.78 0.01
N GLY A 107 -3.74 6.79 -1.31
CA GLY A 107 -4.08 7.98 -2.10
C GLY A 107 -3.26 8.14 -3.37
N VAL A 108 -3.29 9.37 -3.91
CA VAL A 108 -2.63 9.68 -5.18
C VAL A 108 -1.21 10.19 -4.93
N HIS A 109 -0.24 9.54 -5.55
CA HIS A 109 1.16 9.93 -5.60
C HIS A 109 1.47 10.58 -6.95
N ARG A 110 2.31 11.60 -6.97
CA ARG A 110 2.69 12.36 -8.15
C ARG A 110 4.20 12.34 -8.36
N LEU A 111 4.63 11.95 -9.55
CA LEU A 111 6.02 12.04 -10.00
C LEU A 111 6.19 13.21 -10.97
N ILE A 112 7.24 13.98 -10.77
CA ILE A 112 7.67 15.05 -11.68
C ILE A 112 9.12 14.80 -12.03
N ARG A 113 9.38 14.48 -13.33
CA ARG A 113 10.73 14.22 -13.82
C ARG A 113 10.85 14.56 -15.31
N ILE A 114 12.08 14.58 -15.80
CA ILE A 114 12.33 14.50 -17.24
C ILE A 114 12.01 13.07 -17.67
N SER A 115 11.09 12.91 -18.64
CA SER A 115 10.65 11.59 -19.10
C SER A 115 11.77 10.86 -19.83
N PRO A 116 12.11 9.63 -19.45
CA PRO A 116 13.02 8.78 -20.22
C PRO A 116 12.40 8.25 -21.51
N PHE A 117 11.09 8.37 -21.68
CA PHE A 117 10.32 7.91 -22.85
C PHE A 117 10.06 9.02 -23.86
N ASP A 118 10.34 10.28 -23.49
CA ASP A 118 10.18 11.43 -24.38
C ASP A 118 11.52 11.81 -24.99
N SER A 119 11.68 11.61 -26.31
CA SER A 119 12.88 11.97 -27.06
C SER A 119 13.22 13.47 -26.98
N ALA A 120 12.24 14.32 -26.72
CA ALA A 120 12.44 15.76 -26.55
C ALA A 120 12.93 16.14 -25.13
N GLY A 121 13.04 15.17 -24.21
CA GLY A 121 13.52 15.40 -22.85
C GLY A 121 12.65 16.34 -22.02
N ARG A 122 11.35 16.38 -22.30
CA ARG A 122 10.42 17.28 -21.59
C ARG A 122 10.12 16.77 -20.19
N ARG A 123 9.91 17.73 -19.30
CA ARG A 123 9.44 17.46 -17.94
C ARG A 123 7.98 16.99 -17.99
N GLN A 124 7.71 15.82 -17.48
CA GLN A 124 6.39 15.20 -17.43
C GLN A 124 5.92 15.05 -15.98
N THR A 125 4.60 15.03 -15.82
CA THR A 125 3.95 14.73 -14.55
C THR A 125 3.14 13.46 -14.71
N SER A 126 3.36 12.50 -13.82
CA SER A 126 2.70 11.20 -13.84
C SER A 126 2.08 10.91 -12.48
N PHE A 127 1.00 10.16 -12.47
CA PHE A 127 0.27 9.82 -11.27
C PHE A 127 0.19 8.31 -11.10
N ALA A 128 0.20 7.88 -9.84
CA ALA A 128 -0.13 6.52 -9.45
C ALA A 128 -0.96 6.56 -8.17
N ALA A 129 -1.88 5.64 -8.01
CA ALA A 129 -2.70 5.51 -6.82
C ALA A 129 -2.26 4.30 -6.00
N ILE A 130 -2.25 4.47 -4.68
CA ILE A 130 -2.05 3.40 -3.71
C ILE A 130 -3.36 3.17 -2.98
N ASP A 131 -3.76 1.92 -2.90
CA ASP A 131 -4.87 1.43 -2.09
C ASP A 131 -4.34 0.37 -1.12
N LEU A 132 -4.90 0.33 0.08
CA LEU A 132 -4.45 -0.57 1.14
C LEU A 132 -5.66 -1.17 1.85
N ILE A 133 -5.65 -2.49 2.00
CA ILE A 133 -6.66 -3.21 2.77
C ILE A 133 -5.98 -4.14 3.79
N PRO A 134 -6.55 -4.32 4.99
CA PRO A 134 -5.97 -5.23 5.97
C PRO A 134 -6.05 -6.68 5.50
N GLU A 135 -5.03 -7.49 5.81
CA GLU A 135 -5.12 -8.95 5.69
C GLU A 135 -5.94 -9.47 6.89
N VAL A 136 -7.19 -9.80 6.62
CA VAL A 136 -8.10 -10.31 7.65
C VAL A 136 -7.88 -11.81 7.79
N ASP A 137 -7.68 -12.29 9.03
CA ASP A 137 -7.63 -13.72 9.31
C ASP A 137 -8.99 -14.37 9.04
N ASP A 138 -8.98 -15.66 8.67
CA ASP A 138 -10.18 -16.45 8.34
C ASP A 138 -11.26 -16.48 9.47
N ASN A 139 -10.93 -15.93 10.66
CA ASN A 139 -11.81 -15.88 11.85
C ASN A 139 -12.67 -14.62 11.95
N VAL A 140 -12.58 -13.66 11.04
CA VAL A 140 -13.52 -12.53 11.04
C VAL A 140 -14.78 -13.00 10.34
N ASP A 141 -15.84 -13.05 11.11
CA ASP A 141 -17.17 -13.55 10.78
C ASP A 141 -17.91 -12.64 9.78
N ILE A 142 -17.30 -12.46 8.59
CA ILE A 142 -18.05 -11.98 7.44
C ILE A 142 -18.82 -13.19 6.96
N ALA A 143 -20.12 -13.18 7.16
CA ALA A 143 -21.00 -14.24 6.69
C ALA A 143 -21.07 -14.25 5.15
N ILE A 144 -20.01 -14.75 4.50
CA ILE A 144 -19.95 -14.94 3.06
C ILE A 144 -20.45 -16.36 2.76
N ASP A 145 -21.58 -16.47 2.07
CA ASP A 145 -22.01 -17.75 1.49
C ASP A 145 -21.24 -17.97 0.18
N TRP A 146 -20.09 -18.66 0.28
CA TRP A 146 -19.19 -18.90 -0.85
C TRP A 146 -19.84 -19.61 -2.03
N ASP A 147 -20.92 -20.35 -1.80
CA ASP A 147 -21.60 -21.13 -2.84
C ASP A 147 -22.70 -20.33 -3.53
N LYS A 148 -23.34 -19.39 -2.83
CA LYS A 148 -24.45 -18.59 -3.36
C LYS A 148 -24.01 -17.18 -3.79
N ASP A 149 -23.14 -16.54 -2.99
CA ASP A 149 -22.82 -15.14 -3.14
C ASP A 149 -21.57 -14.90 -3.99
N VAL A 150 -20.78 -15.96 -4.27
CA VAL A 150 -19.51 -15.80 -5.01
C VAL A 150 -19.50 -16.62 -6.28
N ARG A 151 -19.41 -15.93 -7.42
CA ARG A 151 -19.15 -16.57 -8.70
C ARG A 151 -17.65 -16.73 -8.89
N GLU A 152 -17.21 -17.96 -9.15
CA GLU A 152 -15.83 -18.29 -9.49
C GLU A 152 -15.67 -18.51 -10.99
N ASP A 153 -14.79 -17.73 -11.63
CA ASP A 153 -14.40 -17.90 -13.02
C ASP A 153 -12.93 -18.34 -13.07
N VAL A 154 -12.67 -19.43 -13.78
CA VAL A 154 -11.32 -19.97 -14.00
C VAL A 154 -10.88 -19.61 -15.40
N PHE A 155 -9.70 -19.03 -15.55
CA PHE A 155 -9.17 -18.63 -16.85
C PHE A 155 -7.67 -18.89 -17.00
N CYS A 156 -7.16 -18.79 -18.21
CA CYS A 156 -5.72 -18.92 -18.44
C CYS A 156 -5.00 -17.65 -18.02
N ALA A 157 -3.92 -17.79 -17.24
CA ALA A 157 -3.11 -16.65 -16.84
C ALA A 157 -2.57 -15.93 -18.10
N SER A 158 -2.69 -14.61 -18.11
CA SER A 158 -2.12 -13.76 -19.18
C SER A 158 -0.73 -13.31 -18.75
N GLY A 159 0.33 -13.67 -19.48
CA GLY A 159 1.69 -13.24 -19.19
C GLY A 159 2.71 -13.83 -20.17
N ALA A 160 3.93 -13.27 -20.17
CA ALA A 160 5.07 -13.76 -20.92
C ALA A 160 5.54 -15.10 -20.34
N GLY A 161 4.94 -16.20 -20.80
CA GLY A 161 5.28 -17.56 -20.41
C GLY A 161 5.11 -18.53 -21.57
N GLY A 162 5.97 -19.55 -21.66
CA GLY A 162 5.97 -20.54 -22.74
C GLY A 162 4.65 -21.33 -22.82
N GLN A 163 4.55 -22.26 -23.78
CA GLN A 163 3.35 -23.06 -24.12
C GLN A 163 2.59 -23.69 -22.94
N HIS A 164 3.21 -23.80 -21.76
CA HIS A 164 2.58 -24.40 -20.58
C HIS A 164 1.69 -23.41 -19.80
N VAL A 165 2.02 -22.12 -19.80
CA VAL A 165 1.23 -21.07 -19.12
C VAL A 165 -0.09 -20.81 -19.85
N ASN A 166 -0.09 -20.92 -21.17
CA ASN A 166 -1.27 -20.71 -22.02
C ASN A 166 -2.22 -21.92 -22.10
N LYS A 167 -1.86 -23.07 -21.52
CA LYS A 167 -2.67 -24.30 -21.56
C LYS A 167 -3.29 -24.67 -20.20
N THR A 168 -2.82 -24.10 -19.12
CA THR A 168 -3.34 -24.40 -17.77
C THR A 168 -4.14 -23.22 -17.24
N SER A 169 -5.45 -23.44 -17.07
CA SER A 169 -6.36 -22.45 -16.44
C SER A 169 -6.11 -22.44 -14.93
N SER A 170 -5.06 -21.73 -14.49
CA SER A 170 -4.69 -21.60 -13.08
C SER A 170 -5.14 -20.28 -12.45
N ALA A 171 -5.49 -19.28 -13.26
CA ALA A 171 -5.96 -18.00 -12.77
C ALA A 171 -7.41 -18.09 -12.28
N ILE A 172 -7.67 -17.47 -11.15
CA ILE A 172 -8.99 -17.43 -10.49
C ILE A 172 -9.47 -15.98 -10.44
N ARG A 173 -10.72 -15.79 -10.82
CA ARG A 173 -11.48 -14.56 -10.60
C ARG A 173 -12.67 -14.88 -9.73
N LEU A 174 -12.82 -14.15 -8.63
CA LEU A 174 -13.99 -14.23 -7.77
C LEU A 174 -14.80 -12.95 -7.90
N THR A 175 -16.08 -13.09 -8.10
CA THR A 175 -17.04 -11.98 -8.15
C THR A 175 -18.06 -12.18 -7.04
N HIS A 176 -18.11 -11.29 -6.07
CA HIS A 176 -19.13 -11.27 -5.05
C HIS A 176 -20.39 -10.63 -5.63
N LEU A 177 -21.42 -11.41 -5.84
CA LEU A 177 -22.64 -11.00 -6.55
C LEU A 177 -23.40 -9.85 -5.87
N PRO A 178 -23.57 -9.84 -4.51
CA PRO A 178 -24.32 -8.77 -3.85
C PRO A 178 -23.64 -7.39 -3.95
N THR A 179 -22.31 -7.34 -3.90
CA THR A 179 -21.55 -6.06 -3.95
C THR A 179 -20.89 -5.78 -5.28
N ASN A 180 -20.95 -6.72 -6.23
CA ASN A 180 -20.24 -6.65 -7.51
C ASN A 180 -18.72 -6.49 -7.38
N THR A 181 -18.16 -6.88 -6.24
CA THR A 181 -16.73 -6.82 -5.98
C THR A 181 -16.02 -7.94 -6.71
N VAL A 182 -14.99 -7.57 -7.48
CA VAL A 182 -14.21 -8.53 -8.27
C VAL A 182 -12.78 -8.54 -7.77
N VAL A 183 -12.24 -9.74 -7.53
CA VAL A 183 -10.82 -9.98 -7.26
C VAL A 183 -10.29 -11.05 -8.18
N GLN A 184 -9.01 -10.98 -8.52
CA GLN A 184 -8.36 -12.01 -9.33
C GLN A 184 -6.98 -12.34 -8.76
N CYS A 185 -6.58 -13.61 -8.91
CA CYS A 185 -5.27 -14.10 -8.51
C CYS A 185 -4.74 -15.07 -9.56
N GLN A 186 -3.49 -14.86 -10.04
CA GLN A 186 -2.85 -15.69 -11.05
C GLN A 186 -1.36 -15.98 -10.74
N ASN A 187 -0.93 -15.70 -9.52
CA ASN A 187 0.47 -15.70 -9.14
C ASN A 187 1.09 -17.10 -9.06
N GLU A 188 0.32 -18.09 -8.65
CA GLU A 188 0.78 -19.44 -8.45
C GLU A 188 0.41 -20.35 -9.62
N ARG A 189 1.24 -21.38 -9.87
CA ARG A 189 0.93 -22.45 -10.84
C ARG A 189 -0.21 -23.33 -10.37
N SER A 190 -0.49 -23.34 -9.08
CA SER A 190 -1.55 -24.14 -8.46
C SER A 190 -2.85 -23.33 -8.39
N GLN A 191 -3.85 -23.79 -9.13
CA GLN A 191 -5.21 -23.26 -9.07
C GLN A 191 -5.76 -23.20 -7.63
N HIS A 192 -5.47 -24.23 -6.82
CA HIS A 192 -5.93 -24.31 -5.44
C HIS A 192 -5.32 -23.22 -4.56
N LYS A 193 -4.04 -22.91 -4.72
CA LYS A 193 -3.40 -21.80 -4.01
C LYS A 193 -3.96 -20.45 -4.45
N ASN A 194 -4.11 -20.23 -5.76
CA ASN A 194 -4.73 -19.01 -6.28
C ASN A 194 -6.15 -18.81 -5.76
N ARG A 195 -6.94 -19.89 -5.65
CA ARG A 195 -8.29 -19.85 -5.05
C ARG A 195 -8.23 -19.43 -3.58
N ALA A 196 -7.34 -20.00 -2.80
CA ALA A 196 -7.19 -19.65 -1.38
C ALA A 196 -6.80 -18.17 -1.21
N PHE A 197 -5.85 -17.67 -2.00
CA PHE A 197 -5.47 -16.25 -1.99
C PHE A 197 -6.61 -15.34 -2.46
N ALA A 198 -7.29 -15.69 -3.55
CA ALA A 198 -8.43 -14.91 -4.05
C ALA A 198 -9.56 -14.82 -3.02
N ARG A 199 -9.83 -15.90 -2.26
CA ARG A 199 -10.79 -15.89 -1.16
C ARG A 199 -10.38 -14.94 -0.05
N LYS A 200 -9.13 -14.96 0.38
CA LYS A 200 -8.60 -14.02 1.39
C LYS A 200 -8.71 -12.57 0.92
N MET A 201 -8.33 -12.30 -0.33
CA MET A 201 -8.44 -10.96 -0.92
C MET A 201 -9.90 -10.48 -0.98
N LEU A 202 -10.83 -11.37 -1.37
CA LEU A 202 -12.25 -11.03 -1.42
C LEU A 202 -12.79 -10.72 -0.03
N ALA A 203 -12.49 -11.58 0.97
CA ALA A 203 -12.89 -11.36 2.35
C ALA A 203 -12.38 -10.02 2.89
N ALA A 204 -11.09 -9.71 2.68
CA ALA A 204 -10.50 -8.44 3.08
C ALA A 204 -11.19 -7.24 2.39
N ARG A 205 -11.49 -7.35 1.09
CA ARG A 205 -12.17 -6.27 0.35
C ARG A 205 -13.61 -6.05 0.84
N LEU A 206 -14.34 -7.13 1.14
CA LEU A 206 -15.69 -7.03 1.69
C LEU A 206 -15.69 -6.46 3.10
N TYR A 207 -14.69 -6.80 3.93
CA TYR A 207 -14.50 -6.21 5.24
C TYR A 207 -14.28 -4.70 5.15
N GLN A 208 -13.42 -4.25 4.25
CA GLN A 208 -13.19 -2.83 4.01
C GLN A 208 -14.48 -2.11 3.58
N LEU A 209 -15.25 -2.71 2.67
CA LEU A 209 -16.55 -2.15 2.26
C LEU A 209 -17.55 -2.04 3.40
N GLU A 210 -17.55 -3.02 4.32
CA GLU A 210 -18.44 -2.97 5.49
C GLU A 210 -18.02 -1.87 6.48
N ILE A 211 -16.71 -1.66 6.69
CA ILE A 211 -16.19 -0.54 7.47
C ILE A 211 -16.59 0.79 6.83
N GLU A 212 -16.33 0.95 5.51
CA GLU A 212 -16.69 2.16 4.77
C GLU A 212 -18.21 2.43 4.85
N ARG A 213 -19.03 1.38 4.79
CA ARG A 213 -20.49 1.49 4.95
C ARG A 213 -20.86 1.99 6.35
N ARG A 214 -20.26 1.44 7.40
CA ARG A 214 -20.48 1.88 8.78
C ARG A 214 -20.04 3.31 9.01
N ASP A 215 -18.88 3.67 8.50
CA ASP A 215 -18.35 5.04 8.58
C ASP A 215 -19.21 6.03 7.79
N ALA A 216 -19.73 5.62 6.62
CA ALA A 216 -20.67 6.41 5.85
C ALA A 216 -22.01 6.61 6.59
N GLU A 217 -22.53 5.59 7.27
CA GLU A 217 -23.72 5.68 8.11
C GLU A 217 -23.51 6.63 9.30
N VAL A 218 -22.35 6.55 9.97
CA VAL A 218 -21.96 7.46 11.06
C VAL A 218 -21.75 8.87 10.55
N SER A 219 -21.13 9.02 9.37
CA SER A 219 -20.90 10.31 8.71
C SER A 219 -22.17 10.96 8.23
N ALA A 220 -23.12 10.19 7.68
CA ALA A 220 -24.42 10.69 7.28
C ALA A 220 -25.21 11.30 8.48
N LYS A 221 -24.94 10.75 9.68
CA LYS A 221 -25.49 11.31 10.94
C LYS A 221 -24.73 12.55 11.43
N ARG A 222 -23.52 12.82 10.93
CA ARG A 222 -22.64 13.92 11.38
C ARG A 222 -22.49 15.09 10.41
N GLY A 223 -23.07 15.01 9.17
CA GLY A 223 -22.91 16.05 8.13
C GLY A 223 -21.60 15.88 7.33
N GLU A 224 -21.62 16.36 6.08
CA GLU A 224 -20.67 16.09 4.99
C GLU A 224 -19.20 16.02 5.38
N LYS A 225 -18.57 14.87 5.10
CA LYS A 225 -17.13 14.75 4.93
C LYS A 225 -16.80 14.48 3.46
N THR A 226 -15.76 15.17 2.98
CA THR A 226 -15.27 15.08 1.61
C THR A 226 -14.89 13.64 1.28
N LYS A 227 -15.51 13.05 0.26
CA LYS A 227 -15.15 11.71 -0.25
C LYS A 227 -13.71 11.73 -0.73
N ILE A 228 -12.88 10.87 -0.16
CA ILE A 228 -11.58 10.52 -0.75
C ILE A 228 -11.89 9.54 -1.89
N GLY A 229 -11.97 10.06 -3.12
CA GLY A 229 -12.16 9.29 -4.35
C GLY A 229 -11.00 9.54 -5.31
N PHE A 230 -10.94 8.78 -6.39
CA PHE A 230 -10.14 9.05 -7.58
C PHE A 230 -10.44 10.49 -8.04
N GLY A 231 -9.48 11.41 -7.78
CA GLY A 231 -9.69 12.87 -7.91
C GLY A 231 -9.43 13.61 -6.61
N GLY A 232 -9.15 12.92 -5.51
CA GLY A 232 -8.66 13.50 -4.24
C GLY A 232 -7.26 14.08 -4.40
N GLY A 233 -6.93 15.05 -3.55
CA GLY A 233 -5.63 15.74 -3.58
C GLY A 233 -4.45 14.77 -3.52
N THR A 234 -3.39 15.11 -4.23
CA THR A 234 -2.12 14.37 -4.19
C THR A 234 -1.57 14.34 -2.76
N ILE A 235 -1.33 13.15 -2.23
CA ILE A 235 -0.78 13.00 -0.87
C ILE A 235 0.72 13.26 -0.83
N ARG A 236 1.46 12.77 -1.85
CA ARG A 236 2.91 12.93 -1.90
C ARG A 236 3.40 13.23 -3.32
N THR A 237 4.34 14.16 -3.43
CA THR A 237 4.99 14.52 -4.69
C THR A 237 6.47 14.11 -4.64
N TYR A 238 6.90 13.40 -5.66
CA TYR A 238 8.28 13.02 -5.93
C TYR A 238 8.79 13.89 -7.07
N GLU A 239 9.71 14.78 -6.77
CA GLU A 239 10.30 15.70 -7.75
C GLU A 239 11.77 15.32 -7.96
N LEU A 240 12.12 14.92 -9.20
CA LEU A 240 13.47 14.47 -9.53
C LEU A 240 14.25 15.52 -10.34
N ASN A 241 13.53 16.45 -10.98
CA ASN A 241 14.11 17.50 -11.80
C ASN A 241 13.25 18.77 -11.76
N PRO A 242 13.80 19.98 -11.64
CA PRO A 242 15.21 20.31 -11.41
C PRO A 242 15.63 20.09 -9.95
N THR A 243 14.68 20.13 -9.01
CA THR A 243 14.92 19.95 -7.59
C THR A 243 14.71 18.49 -7.23
N GLN A 244 15.62 17.91 -6.47
CA GLN A 244 15.47 16.55 -5.97
C GLN A 244 14.85 16.58 -4.58
N ARG A 245 13.55 16.27 -4.49
CA ARG A 245 12.84 16.21 -3.20
C ARG A 245 11.60 15.33 -3.28
N VAL A 246 11.21 14.78 -2.13
CA VAL A 246 9.93 14.15 -1.91
C VAL A 246 9.20 14.95 -0.83
N LYS A 247 7.95 15.34 -1.07
CA LYS A 247 7.15 16.12 -0.12
C LYS A 247 5.79 15.46 0.08
N ASP A 248 5.44 15.18 1.33
CA ASP A 248 4.08 14.84 1.73
C ASP A 248 3.31 16.13 2.01
N HIS A 249 2.13 16.27 1.39
CA HIS A 249 1.32 17.49 1.46
C HIS A 249 0.45 17.57 2.70
N ARG A 250 0.25 16.46 3.41
CA ARG A 250 -0.57 16.39 4.63
C ARG A 250 0.24 16.79 5.85
N THR A 251 1.42 16.17 5.99
CA THR A 251 2.30 16.36 7.16
C THR A 251 3.37 17.42 6.92
N MET A 252 3.50 17.91 5.68
CA MET A 252 4.56 18.81 5.23
C MET A 252 5.97 18.23 5.38
N CYS A 253 6.09 16.93 5.65
CA CYS A 253 7.36 16.22 5.72
C CYS A 253 8.07 16.26 4.35
N VAL A 254 9.37 16.54 4.36
CA VAL A 254 10.19 16.66 3.14
C VAL A 254 11.46 15.83 3.29
N SER A 255 11.78 15.07 2.25
CA SER A 255 13.09 14.42 2.07
C SER A 255 13.78 15.00 0.84
N ASN A 256 15.05 15.39 0.97
CA ASN A 256 15.85 15.89 -0.14
C ASN A 256 16.63 14.78 -0.86
N SER A 257 16.31 13.51 -0.58
CA SER A 257 16.94 12.34 -1.19
C SER A 257 15.90 11.39 -1.77
N PRO A 258 15.31 11.67 -2.93
CA PRO A 258 14.32 10.79 -3.57
C PRO A 258 14.84 9.37 -3.77
N ALA A 259 16.14 9.21 -4.07
CA ALA A 259 16.75 7.90 -4.27
C ALA A 259 16.60 7.01 -3.02
N ARG A 260 16.87 7.54 -1.82
CA ARG A 260 16.69 6.80 -0.57
C ARG A 260 15.22 6.45 -0.32
N VAL A 261 14.31 7.36 -0.64
CA VAL A 261 12.87 7.10 -0.51
C VAL A 261 12.44 5.96 -1.42
N PHE A 262 12.86 5.97 -2.70
CA PHE A 262 12.60 4.85 -3.62
C PHE A 262 13.33 3.55 -3.23
N ASP A 263 14.38 3.63 -2.43
CA ASP A 263 15.05 2.48 -1.83
C ASP A 263 14.35 1.98 -0.54
N GLY A 264 13.19 2.52 -0.19
CA GLY A 264 12.36 2.05 0.92
C GLY A 264 12.51 2.83 2.22
N ASP A 265 13.30 3.93 2.26
CA ASP A 265 13.41 4.78 3.45
C ASP A 265 12.17 5.69 3.59
N LEU A 266 11.07 5.08 4.09
CA LEU A 266 9.78 5.75 4.29
C LEU A 266 9.54 6.20 5.73
N LYS A 267 10.44 5.83 6.66
CA LYS A 267 10.23 6.01 8.10
C LYS A 267 9.77 7.43 8.46
N ALA A 268 10.47 8.45 7.96
CA ALA A 268 10.15 9.85 8.28
C ALA A 268 8.72 10.26 7.87
N PHE A 269 8.21 9.74 6.75
CA PHE A 269 6.87 10.04 6.27
C PHE A 269 5.80 9.28 7.07
N LEU A 270 6.03 8.01 7.37
CA LEU A 270 5.13 7.17 8.15
C LEU A 270 5.01 7.70 9.58
N ASP A 271 6.13 7.99 10.23
CA ASP A 271 6.17 8.56 11.57
C ASP A 271 5.48 9.93 11.63
N ALA A 272 5.72 10.79 10.63
CA ALA A 272 5.07 12.10 10.56
C ALA A 272 3.54 11.98 10.41
N TYR A 273 3.08 11.04 9.59
CA TYR A 273 1.65 10.78 9.42
C TYR A 273 1.01 10.27 10.71
N LEU A 274 1.63 9.30 11.39
CA LEU A 274 1.12 8.74 12.64
C LEU A 274 1.06 9.82 13.73
N ARG A 275 2.11 10.67 13.85
CA ARG A 275 2.13 11.77 14.82
C ARG A 275 1.06 12.83 14.54
N ASP A 276 0.80 13.14 13.26
CA ASP A 276 -0.26 14.10 12.90
C ASP A 276 -1.65 13.61 13.30
N ARG A 277 -1.82 12.30 13.50
CA ARG A 277 -3.09 11.70 13.97
C ARG A 277 -3.22 11.63 15.49
N ILE A 278 -2.16 11.86 16.27
CA ILE A 278 -2.26 11.88 17.72
C ILE A 278 -3.25 12.95 18.16
N GLY A 279 -4.32 12.54 18.85
CA GLY A 279 -5.36 13.43 19.34
C GLY A 279 -6.42 13.87 18.33
N LYS A 280 -6.35 13.37 17.08
CA LYS A 280 -7.43 13.54 16.11
C LYS A 280 -8.33 12.29 16.13
N PRO A 281 -9.67 12.44 16.17
CA PRO A 281 -10.58 11.30 16.04
C PRO A 281 -10.32 10.59 14.70
N GLU A 282 -10.52 9.29 14.69
CA GLU A 282 -10.46 8.51 13.44
C GLU A 282 -11.45 9.07 12.42
N ALA A 283 -10.96 9.36 11.22
CA ALA A 283 -11.75 9.94 10.14
C ALA A 283 -12.32 8.83 9.25
#